data_af915465b3688a25a4d7167ea5adf3b3
#
_entry.id   af915465b3688a25a4d7167ea5adf3b3
#
_cell.length_a   1.000
_cell.length_b   1.000
_cell.length_c   1.000
_cell.angle_alpha   90.00
_cell.angle_beta   90.00
_cell.angle_gamma   90.00
#
_symmetry.space_group_name_H-M   'P 1'
#
loop_
_entity.id
_entity.type
_entity.pdbx_description
1 polymer ?
#
loop_
_entity_poly.entity_id
_entity_poly.type
_entity_poly.pdbx_seq_one_letter_code
_entity_poly.pdbx_strand_id
1 'polypeptide(L)'
;VTRPNEEADDVPEVLLVDFDALFWRVWHSTKDEDDAEAPARRTVAQIREWSRTWERLAVCHDVGRTWRHELSSVYKANREAKPEHARAQRRNALEMLTREGFLLWAADGFEADDVIASACRALAPLRCVVATADKDLHQLVSPRVVVLAPDGNFRGEEFVREKFGVPPSYLGDWLAIVGDASDNVAGVDGIGPKGATALLQKYGSLLGVIDAARDETTEIKPKARQSLLESEAKLALAVKLVTLREDVTGIEWGDVHKPRRLAEAPHFERSERDMSDETETQKQTTEQTTDLALAEEPAVPATTAQIVPIDHETAARPLAPRPAEWQHSLEPQTIKGAYWLAERLNNSRLFAGAFSTPDQMFAAILLARSHGVETMKVLMPGMVHNIKGKLTMSAQMIVGLVLRSGKAEYFECVESTAARAVYVTKRRGGRNEMRLEFTIEEARAAGYLAKQDSAWQKTPETMLRHRCETELARMAYPDVVGGLYSPEEMIDADARPERAA
;
A
#
# COMPACT_ATOMS: atom_id res chain seq x y z
N VAL A 1 24.95 -14.82 10.33
CA VAL A 1 23.50 -14.94 10.05
C VAL A 1 23.38 -15.83 8.82
N THR A 2 22.92 -17.07 8.97
CA THR A 2 22.74 -18.03 7.86
C THR A 2 21.48 -17.63 7.11
N ARG A 3 21.59 -17.27 5.83
CA ARG A 3 20.45 -16.91 4.97
C ARG A 3 19.60 -18.16 4.65
N PRO A 4 18.26 -18.10 4.70
CA PRO A 4 17.44 -19.19 4.21
C PRO A 4 17.40 -19.16 2.66
N ASN A 5 17.70 -20.29 2.04
CA ASN A 5 17.68 -20.57 0.60
C ASN A 5 18.81 -19.95 -0.25
N GLU A 6 19.89 -20.68 -0.38
CA GLU A 6 20.99 -20.42 -1.34
C GLU A 6 20.59 -20.63 -2.82
N GLU A 7 19.39 -21.08 -3.14
CA GLU A 7 18.93 -21.35 -4.51
C GLU A 7 18.18 -20.17 -5.20
N ALA A 8 18.03 -19.01 -4.52
CA ALA A 8 17.36 -17.83 -5.08
C ALA A 8 18.29 -16.60 -5.16
N ASP A 9 19.56 -16.82 -5.52
CA ASP A 9 20.66 -15.84 -5.40
C ASP A 9 20.59 -14.60 -6.31
N ASP A 10 19.56 -14.45 -7.14
CA ASP A 10 19.52 -13.36 -8.13
C ASP A 10 18.45 -12.25 -7.84
N VAL A 11 17.63 -12.39 -6.81
CA VAL A 11 16.64 -11.35 -6.48
C VAL A 11 17.21 -10.39 -5.45
N PRO A 12 17.40 -9.10 -5.79
CA PRO A 12 17.90 -8.12 -4.85
C PRO A 12 17.03 -8.02 -3.60
N GLU A 13 17.67 -7.94 -2.44
CA GLU A 13 17.01 -7.84 -1.14
C GLU A 13 17.11 -6.43 -0.57
N VAL A 14 16.06 -6.01 0.16
CA VAL A 14 16.01 -4.77 0.91
C VAL A 14 15.81 -5.08 2.38
N LEU A 15 16.64 -4.50 3.25
CA LEU A 15 16.40 -4.52 4.69
C LEU A 15 15.55 -3.31 5.10
N LEU A 16 14.38 -3.57 5.67
CA LEU A 16 13.51 -2.57 6.28
C LEU A 16 13.65 -2.69 7.80
N VAL A 17 14.16 -1.65 8.44
CA VAL A 17 14.41 -1.65 9.88
C VAL A 17 13.24 -0.98 10.59
N ASP A 18 12.55 -1.70 11.44
CA ASP A 18 11.63 -1.15 12.44
C ASP A 18 12.47 -0.50 13.55
N PHE A 19 12.66 0.81 13.39
CA PHE A 19 13.55 1.58 14.26
C PHE A 19 13.02 1.63 15.69
N ASP A 20 11.73 1.79 15.87
CA ASP A 20 11.16 1.95 17.20
C ASP A 20 11.24 0.64 17.99
N ALA A 21 10.93 -0.50 17.39
CA ALA A 21 11.12 -1.79 18.07
C ALA A 21 12.60 -2.05 18.40
N LEU A 22 13.53 -1.69 17.50
CA LEU A 22 14.96 -1.82 17.74
C LEU A 22 15.41 -0.88 18.87
N PHE A 23 15.09 0.42 18.79
CA PHE A 23 15.51 1.42 19.77
C PHE A 23 15.00 1.11 21.17
N TRP A 24 13.69 0.81 21.33
CA TRP A 24 13.14 0.52 22.64
C TRP A 24 13.69 -0.76 23.25
N ARG A 25 13.99 -1.77 22.45
CA ARG A 25 14.69 -2.98 22.90
C ARG A 25 16.10 -2.65 23.42
N VAL A 26 16.86 -1.87 22.66
CA VAL A 26 18.21 -1.42 23.08
C VAL A 26 18.11 -0.56 24.33
N TRP A 27 17.17 0.39 24.39
CA TRP A 27 16.91 1.20 25.57
C TRP A 27 16.71 0.35 26.82
N HIS A 28 15.81 -0.63 26.77
CA HIS A 28 15.51 -1.49 27.92
C HIS A 28 16.72 -2.35 28.36
N SER A 29 17.65 -2.64 27.48
CA SER A 29 18.86 -3.39 27.83
C SER A 29 20.00 -2.51 28.36
N THR A 30 19.93 -1.19 28.15
CA THR A 30 21.04 -0.24 28.47
C THR A 30 20.64 0.86 29.46
N LYS A 31 19.37 0.95 29.87
CA LYS A 31 18.85 2.05 30.69
C LYS A 31 19.50 2.19 32.06
N ASP A 32 20.08 1.10 32.58
CA ASP A 32 20.73 1.02 33.89
C ASP A 32 22.26 1.14 33.79
N GLU A 33 22.83 1.42 32.60
CA GLU A 33 24.24 1.68 32.39
C GLU A 33 24.58 3.15 32.74
N ASP A 34 25.80 3.37 33.20
CA ASP A 34 26.29 4.73 33.53
C ASP A 34 26.44 5.64 32.29
N ASP A 35 26.38 5.06 31.10
CA ASP A 35 26.48 5.74 29.82
C ASP A 35 25.12 6.17 29.30
N ALA A 36 24.73 7.40 29.54
CA ALA A 36 23.45 7.97 29.10
C ALA A 36 23.24 7.96 27.57
N GLU A 37 24.31 7.89 26.77
CA GLU A 37 24.22 7.85 25.30
C GLU A 37 24.29 6.45 24.71
N ALA A 38 24.49 5.44 25.53
CA ALA A 38 24.57 4.03 25.09
C ALA A 38 23.38 3.61 24.22
N PRO A 39 22.11 3.97 24.53
CA PRO A 39 20.96 3.56 23.72
C PRO A 39 21.05 4.05 22.27
N ALA A 40 21.36 5.34 22.07
CA ALA A 40 21.48 5.92 20.73
C ALA A 40 22.63 5.29 19.96
N ARG A 41 23.83 5.25 20.58
CA ARG A 41 25.04 4.70 19.94
C ARG A 41 24.90 3.24 19.56
N ARG A 42 24.33 2.39 20.42
CA ARG A 42 24.15 0.96 20.12
C ARG A 42 23.11 0.72 19.06
N THR A 43 22.02 1.48 19.04
CA THR A 43 21.01 1.40 17.96
C THR A 43 21.65 1.74 16.62
N VAL A 44 22.40 2.84 16.54
CA VAL A 44 23.10 3.23 15.32
C VAL A 44 24.17 2.21 14.92
N ALA A 45 24.94 1.70 15.90
CA ALA A 45 25.95 0.67 15.63
C ALA A 45 25.34 -0.62 15.03
N GLN A 46 24.17 -1.04 15.51
CA GLN A 46 23.48 -2.19 14.96
C GLN A 46 23.03 -1.97 13.50
N ILE A 47 22.51 -0.77 13.20
CA ILE A 47 22.09 -0.42 11.84
C ILE A 47 23.30 -0.32 10.91
N ARG A 48 24.43 0.25 11.37
CA ARG A 48 25.70 0.26 10.63
C ARG A 48 26.21 -1.15 10.35
N GLU A 49 26.10 -2.06 11.32
CA GLU A 49 26.49 -3.46 11.10
C GLU A 49 25.63 -4.11 10.02
N TRP A 50 24.32 -3.91 10.07
CA TRP A 50 23.44 -4.41 9.02
C TRP A 50 23.73 -3.79 7.65
N SER A 51 24.09 -2.50 7.56
CA SER A 51 24.43 -1.84 6.30
C SER A 51 25.68 -2.40 5.60
N ARG A 52 26.52 -3.16 6.30
CA ARG A 52 27.64 -3.89 5.69
C ARG A 52 27.21 -5.15 4.97
N THR A 53 26.08 -5.71 5.38
CA THR A 53 25.52 -6.96 4.80
C THR A 53 24.48 -6.68 3.74
N TRP A 54 23.64 -5.64 3.94
CA TRP A 54 22.58 -5.25 3.02
C TRP A 54 22.92 -3.95 2.30
N GLU A 55 23.13 -4.05 0.98
CA GLU A 55 23.40 -2.88 0.14
C GLU A 55 22.21 -1.90 0.11
N ARG A 56 20.98 -2.44 0.27
CA ARG A 56 19.72 -1.68 0.33
C ARG A 56 19.14 -1.77 1.72
N LEU A 57 19.07 -0.63 2.39
CA LEU A 57 18.54 -0.53 3.74
C LEU A 57 17.76 0.77 3.92
N ALA A 58 16.59 0.68 4.49
CA ALA A 58 15.79 1.83 4.93
C ALA A 58 15.37 1.66 6.40
N VAL A 59 15.34 2.76 7.12
CA VAL A 59 15.00 2.83 8.54
C VAL A 59 13.62 3.46 8.65
N CYS A 60 12.62 2.70 9.10
CA CYS A 60 11.25 3.15 9.26
C CYS A 60 11.00 3.53 10.73
N HIS A 61 10.40 4.70 10.98
CA HIS A 61 10.17 5.18 12.34
C HIS A 61 8.83 5.89 12.50
N ASP A 62 8.31 5.90 13.73
CA ASP A 62 7.07 6.57 14.09
C ASP A 62 7.21 8.09 14.11
N VAL A 63 6.14 8.80 13.71
CA VAL A 63 6.00 10.25 13.82
C VAL A 63 4.65 10.61 14.41
N GLY A 64 4.65 11.18 15.63
CA GLY A 64 3.46 11.80 16.21
C GLY A 64 2.29 10.86 16.49
N ARG A 65 1.08 11.43 16.44
CA ARG A 65 -0.17 10.68 16.54
C ARG A 65 -0.54 10.09 15.20
N THR A 66 -1.19 8.94 15.23
CA THR A 66 -1.51 8.19 14.03
C THR A 66 -3.02 8.06 13.83
N TRP A 67 -3.46 7.69 12.65
CA TRP A 67 -4.86 7.44 12.31
C TRP A 67 -5.55 6.45 13.28
N ARG A 68 -4.78 5.51 13.89
CA ARG A 68 -5.32 4.59 14.90
C ARG A 68 -5.77 5.33 16.16
N HIS A 69 -5.06 6.37 16.56
CA HIS A 69 -5.45 7.23 17.71
C HIS A 69 -6.67 8.10 17.40
N GLU A 70 -6.90 8.43 16.12
CA GLU A 70 -8.12 9.13 15.68
C GLU A 70 -9.31 8.17 15.68
N LEU A 71 -9.08 6.93 15.26
CA LEU A 71 -10.11 5.89 15.21
C LEU A 71 -10.53 5.42 16.61
N SER A 72 -9.60 5.40 17.58
CA SER A 72 -9.83 4.96 18.95
C SER A 72 -8.98 5.75 19.94
N SER A 73 -9.62 6.56 20.78
CA SER A 73 -8.94 7.35 21.81
C SER A 73 -8.26 6.50 22.89
N VAL A 74 -8.64 5.23 23.01
CA VAL A 74 -8.06 4.27 23.97
C VAL A 74 -6.91 3.44 23.37
N TYR A 75 -6.64 3.57 22.08
CA TYR A 75 -5.53 2.88 21.43
C TYR A 75 -4.20 3.28 22.07
N LYS A 76 -3.42 2.31 22.53
CA LYS A 76 -2.13 2.50 23.26
C LYS A 76 -2.22 3.40 24.52
N ALA A 77 -3.44 3.72 25.01
CA ALA A 77 -3.61 4.61 26.16
C ALA A 77 -3.12 4.01 27.49
N ASN A 78 -2.95 2.69 27.56
CA ASN A 78 -2.40 1.97 28.70
C ASN A 78 -0.86 1.98 28.74
N ARG A 79 -0.19 2.50 27.70
CA ARG A 79 1.27 2.59 27.65
C ARG A 79 1.74 3.75 28.53
N GLU A 80 2.69 3.48 29.40
CA GLU A 80 3.34 4.54 30.17
C GLU A 80 4.08 5.53 29.28
N ALA A 81 4.05 6.80 29.66
CA ALA A 81 4.78 7.85 28.96
C ALA A 81 6.28 7.55 29.02
N LYS A 82 6.91 7.50 27.85
CA LYS A 82 8.36 7.27 27.78
C LYS A 82 9.11 8.43 28.45
N PRO A 83 10.15 8.17 29.27
CA PRO A 83 10.95 9.20 29.92
C PRO A 83 11.54 10.20 28.90
N GLU A 84 11.66 11.48 29.27
CA GLU A 84 12.15 12.50 28.34
C GLU A 84 13.55 12.22 27.84
N HIS A 85 14.45 11.76 28.72
CA HIS A 85 15.80 11.39 28.34
C HIS A 85 15.83 10.22 27.33
N ALA A 86 14.91 9.26 27.43
CA ALA A 86 14.78 8.19 26.45
C ALA A 86 14.32 8.72 25.09
N ARG A 87 13.36 9.65 25.09
CA ARG A 87 12.90 10.33 23.87
C ARG A 87 14.01 11.17 23.24
N ALA A 88 14.83 11.84 24.08
CA ALA A 88 16.01 12.57 23.59
C ALA A 88 17.03 11.63 22.93
N GLN A 89 17.31 10.47 23.52
CA GLN A 89 18.22 9.48 22.95
C GLN A 89 17.67 8.90 21.63
N ARG A 90 16.35 8.69 21.54
CA ARG A 90 15.70 8.29 20.29
C ARG A 90 15.90 9.33 19.18
N ARG A 91 15.68 10.61 19.47
CA ARG A 91 15.94 11.71 18.53
C ARG A 91 17.40 11.76 18.11
N ASN A 92 18.32 11.66 19.06
CA ASN A 92 19.75 11.65 18.79
C ASN A 92 20.14 10.50 17.85
N ALA A 93 19.63 9.29 18.06
CA ALA A 93 19.89 8.17 17.16
C ALA A 93 19.43 8.44 15.72
N LEU A 94 18.23 9.00 15.53
CA LEU A 94 17.72 9.38 14.21
C LEU A 94 18.56 10.48 13.57
N GLU A 95 18.99 11.49 14.33
CA GLU A 95 19.89 12.54 13.83
C GLU A 95 21.26 11.98 13.40
N MET A 96 21.82 11.05 14.18
CA MET A 96 23.06 10.38 13.80
C MET A 96 22.91 9.63 12.48
N LEU A 97 21.83 8.85 12.33
CA LEU A 97 21.53 8.12 11.09
C LEU A 97 21.34 9.07 9.89
N THR A 98 20.65 10.19 10.11
CA THR A 98 20.47 11.24 9.09
C THR A 98 21.82 11.83 8.64
N ARG A 99 22.68 12.20 9.59
CA ARG A 99 24.03 12.74 9.29
C ARG A 99 24.92 11.74 8.55
N GLU A 100 24.76 10.46 8.82
CA GLU A 100 25.45 9.39 8.10
C GLU A 100 24.80 9.06 6.75
N GLY A 101 23.72 9.78 6.40
CA GLY A 101 23.03 9.64 5.14
C GLY A 101 22.25 8.32 5.05
N PHE A 102 21.80 7.70 6.14
CA PHE A 102 20.85 6.60 6.07
C PHE A 102 19.49 7.06 5.53
N LEU A 103 18.83 6.19 4.78
CA LEU A 103 17.49 6.45 4.27
C LEU A 103 16.50 6.25 5.42
N LEU A 104 15.84 7.33 5.84
CA LEU A 104 14.82 7.32 6.88
C LEU A 104 13.45 7.50 6.25
N TRP A 105 12.51 6.62 6.57
CA TRP A 105 11.13 6.67 6.11
C TRP A 105 10.16 6.82 7.26
N ALA A 106 9.34 7.83 7.17
CA ALA A 106 8.24 8.08 8.10
C ALA A 106 7.14 8.86 7.38
N ALA A 107 5.92 8.75 7.86
CA ALA A 107 4.78 9.50 7.32
C ALA A 107 3.90 10.00 8.46
N ASP A 108 3.50 11.27 8.39
CA ASP A 108 2.59 11.85 9.36
C ASP A 108 1.25 11.10 9.37
N GLY A 109 0.75 10.81 10.55
CA GLY A 109 -0.49 10.09 10.74
C GLY A 109 -0.39 8.56 10.60
N PHE A 110 0.80 8.00 10.35
CA PHE A 110 1.04 6.56 10.22
C PHE A 110 2.08 6.06 11.21
N GLU A 111 2.01 4.78 11.53
CA GLU A 111 3.04 4.09 12.32
C GLU A 111 4.13 3.52 11.40
N ALA A 112 5.31 3.26 11.96
CA ALA A 112 6.40 2.61 11.23
C ALA A 112 5.95 1.31 10.57
N ASP A 113 5.05 0.58 11.21
CA ASP A 113 4.48 -0.66 10.71
C ASP A 113 3.72 -0.49 9.38
N ASP A 114 2.93 0.60 9.26
CA ASP A 114 2.23 0.95 8.03
C ASP A 114 3.21 1.38 6.93
N VAL A 115 4.27 2.10 7.30
CA VAL A 115 5.35 2.49 6.39
C VAL A 115 6.08 1.26 5.86
N ILE A 116 6.41 0.29 6.73
CA ILE A 116 7.05 -0.98 6.37
C ILE A 116 6.12 -1.79 5.44
N ALA A 117 4.84 -1.90 5.77
CA ALA A 117 3.87 -2.64 4.96
C ALA A 117 3.74 -2.01 3.56
N SER A 118 3.64 -0.69 3.49
CA SER A 118 3.59 0.07 2.23
C SER A 118 4.89 -0.08 1.42
N ALA A 119 6.05 -0.08 2.08
CA ALA A 119 7.34 -0.33 1.45
C ALA A 119 7.42 -1.73 0.85
N CYS A 120 7.02 -2.77 1.60
CA CYS A 120 6.98 -4.15 1.10
C CYS A 120 6.13 -4.30 -0.17
N ARG A 121 5.04 -3.53 -0.27
CA ARG A 121 4.20 -3.49 -1.46
C ARG A 121 4.83 -2.71 -2.60
N ALA A 122 5.31 -1.49 -2.32
CA ALA A 122 5.84 -0.57 -3.33
C ALA A 122 7.14 -1.06 -3.97
N LEU A 123 7.97 -1.77 -3.21
CA LEU A 123 9.26 -2.29 -3.67
C LEU A 123 9.17 -3.62 -4.43
N ALA A 124 7.97 -4.14 -4.71
CA ALA A 124 7.84 -5.32 -5.56
C ALA A 124 8.49 -5.08 -6.94
N PRO A 125 9.28 -6.04 -7.51
CA PRO A 125 9.40 -7.44 -7.09
C PRO A 125 10.55 -7.75 -6.11
N LEU A 126 11.21 -6.77 -5.49
CA LEU A 126 12.31 -7.02 -4.55
C LEU A 126 11.85 -7.90 -3.38
N ARG A 127 12.77 -8.68 -2.83
CA ARG A 127 12.56 -9.35 -1.56
C ARG A 127 12.79 -8.35 -0.42
N CYS A 128 11.92 -8.39 0.59
CA CYS A 128 12.03 -7.54 1.76
C CYS A 128 12.36 -8.39 2.99
N VAL A 129 13.37 -7.97 3.72
CA VAL A 129 13.69 -8.48 5.05
C VAL A 129 13.28 -7.41 6.05
N VAL A 130 12.37 -7.72 6.97
CA VAL A 130 11.87 -6.77 7.98
C VAL A 130 12.54 -7.08 9.31
N ALA A 131 13.46 -6.21 9.74
CA ALA A 131 14.13 -6.35 11.04
C ALA A 131 13.26 -5.75 12.14
N THR A 132 12.56 -6.61 12.89
CA THR A 132 11.64 -6.22 13.96
C THR A 132 11.54 -7.25 15.07
N ALA A 133 11.12 -6.78 16.26
CA ALA A 133 10.66 -7.62 17.37
C ALA A 133 9.12 -7.71 17.43
N ASP A 134 8.41 -6.90 16.63
CA ASP A 134 6.97 -6.83 16.68
C ASP A 134 6.33 -8.06 16.01
N LYS A 135 5.37 -8.67 16.73
CA LYS A 135 4.62 -9.81 16.24
C LYS A 135 3.66 -9.46 15.12
N ASP A 136 3.20 -8.20 15.10
CA ASP A 136 2.17 -7.76 14.18
C ASP A 136 2.69 -7.66 12.75
N LEU A 137 3.99 -7.36 12.58
CA LEU A 137 4.65 -7.37 11.27
C LEU A 137 4.80 -8.76 10.63
N HIS A 138 4.51 -9.84 11.38
CA HIS A 138 4.42 -11.18 10.77
C HIS A 138 3.21 -11.33 9.83
N GLN A 139 2.26 -10.40 9.83
CA GLN A 139 1.18 -10.31 8.83
C GLN A 139 1.72 -10.13 7.40
N LEU A 140 2.89 -9.52 7.25
CA LEU A 140 3.53 -9.24 5.97
C LEU A 140 4.26 -10.44 5.36
N VAL A 141 4.52 -11.47 6.17
CA VAL A 141 5.28 -12.65 5.74
C VAL A 141 4.64 -13.30 4.53
N SER A 142 5.46 -13.54 3.52
CA SER A 142 5.07 -14.09 2.22
C SER A 142 6.31 -14.67 1.54
N PRO A 143 6.23 -15.29 0.35
CA PRO A 143 7.41 -15.73 -0.39
C PRO A 143 8.45 -14.62 -0.67
N ARG A 144 8.03 -13.34 -0.60
CA ARG A 144 8.91 -12.17 -0.82
C ARG A 144 9.27 -11.41 0.46
N VAL A 145 8.60 -11.66 1.57
CA VAL A 145 8.80 -10.93 2.82
C VAL A 145 9.08 -11.89 3.95
N VAL A 146 10.22 -11.71 4.61
CA VAL A 146 10.59 -12.47 5.81
C VAL A 146 10.93 -11.51 6.95
N VAL A 147 10.70 -11.93 8.18
CA VAL A 147 11.06 -11.16 9.37
C VAL A 147 12.44 -11.61 9.87
N LEU A 148 13.35 -10.66 10.08
CA LEU A 148 14.59 -10.87 10.81
C LEU A 148 14.35 -10.53 12.29
N ALA A 149 14.28 -11.56 13.11
CA ALA A 149 14.05 -11.41 14.55
C ALA A 149 15.31 -10.96 15.31
N PRO A 150 15.17 -10.43 16.54
CA PRO A 150 16.29 -9.99 17.35
C PRO A 150 17.33 -11.07 17.67
N ASP A 151 16.96 -12.33 17.62
CA ASP A 151 17.85 -13.48 17.82
C ASP A 151 18.70 -13.81 16.57
N GLY A 152 18.56 -13.01 15.50
CA GLY A 152 19.26 -13.19 14.23
C GLY A 152 18.67 -14.24 13.32
N ASN A 153 17.54 -14.85 13.70
CA ASN A 153 16.88 -15.86 12.89
C ASN A 153 15.84 -15.24 11.97
N PHE A 154 15.72 -15.79 10.76
CA PHE A 154 14.65 -15.45 9.84
C PHE A 154 13.36 -16.18 10.19
N ARG A 155 12.24 -15.45 10.13
CA ARG A 155 10.90 -15.94 10.44
C ARG A 155 10.06 -15.88 9.16
N GLY A 156 9.87 -17.01 8.52
CA GLY A 156 9.01 -17.17 7.35
C GLY A 156 7.62 -17.69 7.71
N GLU A 157 6.88 -18.15 6.69
CA GLU A 157 5.50 -18.63 6.83
C GLU A 157 5.39 -19.84 7.79
N GLU A 158 6.35 -20.74 7.76
CA GLU A 158 6.38 -21.91 8.65
C GLU A 158 6.41 -21.47 10.12
N PHE A 159 7.27 -20.53 10.48
CA PHE A 159 7.31 -19.98 11.84
C PHE A 159 5.97 -19.38 12.27
N VAL A 160 5.28 -18.64 11.38
CA VAL A 160 3.98 -18.03 11.69
C VAL A 160 2.94 -19.13 11.93
N ARG A 161 2.92 -20.17 11.09
CA ARG A 161 2.03 -21.32 11.25
C ARG A 161 2.31 -22.10 12.55
N GLU A 162 3.56 -22.32 12.89
CA GLU A 162 3.93 -22.99 14.14
C GLU A 162 3.56 -22.17 15.37
N LYS A 163 3.84 -20.87 15.35
CA LYS A 163 3.65 -19.99 16.50
C LYS A 163 2.19 -19.63 16.76
N PHE A 164 1.44 -19.30 15.72
CA PHE A 164 0.06 -18.81 15.83
C PHE A 164 -0.98 -19.84 15.39
N GLY A 165 -0.56 -20.90 14.70
CA GLY A 165 -1.44 -21.94 14.16
C GLY A 165 -2.24 -21.50 12.94
N VAL A 166 -1.95 -20.33 12.38
CA VAL A 166 -2.63 -19.76 11.20
C VAL A 166 -1.60 -19.26 10.18
N PRO A 167 -1.92 -19.18 8.89
CA PRO A 167 -1.04 -18.54 7.90
C PRO A 167 -0.94 -17.03 8.16
N PRO A 168 0.12 -16.36 7.65
CA PRO A 168 0.31 -14.92 7.80
C PRO A 168 -0.92 -14.08 7.39
N SER A 169 -1.62 -14.49 6.34
CA SER A 169 -2.83 -13.82 5.85
C SER A 169 -4.02 -13.81 6.82
N TYR A 170 -4.01 -14.68 7.83
CA TYR A 170 -5.05 -14.73 8.89
C TYR A 170 -4.59 -14.16 10.22
N LEU A 171 -3.33 -13.70 10.28
CA LEU A 171 -2.79 -13.21 11.55
C LEU A 171 -3.50 -11.94 12.04
N GLY A 172 -3.89 -11.03 11.12
CA GLY A 172 -4.70 -9.86 11.48
C GLY A 172 -6.06 -10.24 12.09
N ASP A 173 -6.75 -11.21 11.48
CA ASP A 173 -8.01 -11.74 12.03
C ASP A 173 -7.81 -12.42 13.37
N TRP A 174 -6.70 -13.17 13.51
CA TRP A 174 -6.33 -13.82 14.76
C TRP A 174 -6.09 -12.80 15.89
N LEU A 175 -5.34 -11.71 15.59
CA LEU A 175 -5.11 -10.62 16.53
C LEU A 175 -6.40 -9.90 16.91
N ALA A 176 -7.32 -9.70 15.98
CA ALA A 176 -8.61 -9.09 16.25
C ALA A 176 -9.48 -9.95 17.19
N ILE A 177 -9.49 -11.27 17.01
CA ILE A 177 -10.25 -12.20 17.87
C ILE A 177 -9.63 -12.30 19.27
N VAL A 178 -8.29 -12.44 19.34
CA VAL A 178 -7.57 -12.61 20.62
C VAL A 178 -7.49 -11.28 21.38
N GLY A 179 -7.40 -10.19 20.64
CA GLY A 179 -7.07 -8.87 21.16
C GLY A 179 -5.56 -8.66 21.35
N ASP A 180 -5.19 -7.41 21.60
CA ASP A 180 -3.84 -7.03 21.96
C ASP A 180 -3.84 -6.11 23.19
N ALA A 181 -3.43 -6.65 24.32
CA ALA A 181 -3.36 -5.90 25.56
C ALA A 181 -2.29 -4.81 25.51
N SER A 182 -1.20 -4.98 24.72
CA SER A 182 -0.13 -3.98 24.60
C SER A 182 -0.61 -2.71 23.87
N ASP A 183 -1.54 -2.87 22.93
CA ASP A 183 -2.12 -1.79 22.13
C ASP A 183 -3.52 -1.39 22.60
N ASN A 184 -3.98 -2.00 23.69
CA ASN A 184 -5.30 -1.80 24.24
C ASN A 184 -6.42 -2.10 23.24
N VAL A 185 -6.22 -3.16 22.44
CA VAL A 185 -7.21 -3.69 21.50
C VAL A 185 -7.97 -4.83 22.17
N ALA A 186 -9.27 -4.65 22.35
CA ALA A 186 -10.12 -5.66 22.97
C ALA A 186 -10.39 -6.82 21.99
N GLY A 187 -10.17 -8.04 22.45
CA GLY A 187 -10.58 -9.25 21.75
C GLY A 187 -11.99 -9.71 22.12
N VAL A 188 -12.31 -10.97 21.76
CA VAL A 188 -13.58 -11.62 22.07
C VAL A 188 -13.51 -12.31 23.42
N ASP A 189 -14.43 -11.95 24.32
CA ASP A 189 -14.46 -12.50 25.66
C ASP A 189 -14.58 -14.04 25.65
N GLY A 190 -13.66 -14.70 26.35
CA GLY A 190 -13.63 -16.16 26.47
C GLY A 190 -13.07 -16.90 25.27
N ILE A 191 -12.55 -16.19 24.24
CA ILE A 191 -11.86 -16.78 23.11
C ILE A 191 -10.39 -16.34 23.14
N GLY A 192 -9.54 -17.20 23.69
CA GLY A 192 -8.09 -16.98 23.68
C GLY A 192 -7.42 -17.55 22.42
N PRO A 193 -6.05 -17.53 22.38
CA PRO A 193 -5.24 -17.95 21.22
C PRO A 193 -5.66 -19.28 20.60
N LYS A 194 -5.80 -20.34 21.40
CA LYS A 194 -6.20 -21.68 20.91
C LYS A 194 -7.59 -21.68 20.27
N GLY A 195 -8.53 -20.91 20.86
CA GLY A 195 -9.89 -20.80 20.33
C GLY A 195 -9.93 -20.04 19.01
N ALA A 196 -9.22 -18.92 18.92
CA ALA A 196 -9.09 -18.13 17.70
C ALA A 196 -8.46 -18.95 16.55
N THR A 197 -7.37 -19.68 16.87
CA THR A 197 -6.71 -20.58 15.91
C THR A 197 -7.68 -21.64 15.39
N ALA A 198 -8.39 -22.34 16.26
CA ALA A 198 -9.33 -23.40 15.85
C ALA A 198 -10.48 -22.85 15.00
N LEU A 199 -11.00 -21.66 15.34
CA LEU A 199 -12.06 -21.00 14.58
C LEU A 199 -11.56 -20.61 13.18
N LEU A 200 -10.39 -19.96 13.08
CA LEU A 200 -9.83 -19.53 11.80
C LEU A 200 -9.39 -20.69 10.91
N GLN A 201 -8.85 -21.78 11.48
CA GLN A 201 -8.54 -23.00 10.73
C GLN A 201 -9.79 -23.64 10.15
N LYS A 202 -10.92 -23.60 10.88
CA LYS A 202 -12.17 -24.24 10.44
C LYS A 202 -13.00 -23.37 9.52
N TYR A 203 -13.10 -22.08 9.79
CA TYR A 203 -14.01 -21.16 9.10
C TYR A 203 -13.27 -20.12 8.23
N GLY A 204 -11.94 -20.14 8.19
CA GLY A 204 -11.11 -19.22 7.41
C GLY A 204 -10.98 -17.85 8.06
N SER A 205 -11.48 -16.81 7.43
CA SER A 205 -11.39 -15.42 7.90
C SER A 205 -12.30 -15.13 9.09
N LEU A 206 -12.06 -14.00 9.77
CA LEU A 206 -12.96 -13.49 10.81
C LEU A 206 -14.41 -13.39 10.32
N LEU A 207 -14.62 -12.94 9.09
CA LEU A 207 -15.96 -12.89 8.51
C LEU A 207 -16.59 -14.29 8.46
N GLY A 208 -15.83 -15.31 8.02
CA GLY A 208 -16.29 -16.69 8.03
C GLY A 208 -16.63 -17.23 9.43
N VAL A 209 -15.84 -16.81 10.44
CA VAL A 209 -16.12 -17.12 11.86
C VAL A 209 -17.42 -16.49 12.33
N ILE A 210 -17.69 -15.23 11.99
CA ILE A 210 -18.92 -14.52 12.35
C ILE A 210 -20.14 -15.12 11.63
N ASP A 211 -20.01 -15.42 10.33
CA ASP A 211 -21.08 -16.08 9.57
C ASP A 211 -21.42 -17.47 10.14
N ALA A 212 -20.38 -18.24 10.52
CA ALA A 212 -20.56 -19.50 11.22
C ALA A 212 -21.18 -19.34 12.62
N ALA A 213 -20.91 -18.23 13.30
CA ALA A 213 -21.54 -17.95 14.59
C ALA A 213 -23.04 -17.61 14.45
N ARG A 214 -23.46 -17.05 13.34
CA ARG A 214 -24.88 -16.79 13.01
C ARG A 214 -25.66 -18.05 12.61
N ASP A 215 -24.96 -19.06 12.12
CA ASP A 215 -25.54 -20.34 11.74
C ASP A 215 -25.55 -21.31 12.95
N GLU A 216 -26.74 -21.57 13.50
CA GLU A 216 -26.93 -22.44 14.67
C GLU A 216 -26.55 -23.90 14.42
N THR A 217 -26.45 -24.33 13.16
CA THR A 217 -26.07 -25.70 12.79
C THR A 217 -24.56 -25.96 12.90
N THR A 218 -23.73 -24.92 13.06
CA THR A 218 -22.28 -25.06 13.17
C THR A 218 -21.86 -25.55 14.57
N GLU A 219 -20.67 -26.19 14.65
CA GLU A 219 -20.14 -26.74 15.89
C GLU A 219 -19.52 -25.69 16.84
N ILE A 220 -19.83 -24.41 16.69
CA ILE A 220 -19.38 -23.36 17.62
C ILE A 220 -20.15 -23.52 18.93
N LYS A 221 -19.41 -23.65 20.04
CA LYS A 221 -20.02 -23.79 21.38
C LYS A 221 -20.92 -22.59 21.69
N PRO A 222 -22.09 -22.80 22.33
CA PRO A 222 -23.08 -21.73 22.53
C PRO A 222 -22.51 -20.46 23.18
N LYS A 223 -21.64 -20.58 24.20
CA LYS A 223 -20.99 -19.44 24.85
C LYS A 223 -20.08 -18.67 23.92
N ALA A 224 -19.25 -19.36 23.12
CA ALA A 224 -18.35 -18.71 22.17
C ALA A 224 -19.14 -18.05 21.03
N ARG A 225 -20.21 -18.69 20.57
CA ARG A 225 -21.16 -18.11 19.59
C ARG A 225 -21.74 -16.80 20.09
N GLN A 226 -22.27 -16.80 21.30
CA GLN A 226 -22.85 -15.60 21.91
C GLN A 226 -21.78 -14.49 22.01
N SER A 227 -20.58 -14.80 22.55
CA SER A 227 -19.49 -13.82 22.68
C SER A 227 -19.06 -13.23 21.32
N LEU A 228 -19.00 -14.03 20.26
CA LEU A 228 -18.68 -13.58 18.90
C LEU A 228 -19.72 -12.58 18.38
N LEU A 229 -21.01 -12.92 18.49
CA LEU A 229 -22.11 -12.08 18.00
C LEU A 229 -22.24 -10.77 18.81
N GLU A 230 -22.09 -10.84 20.13
CA GLU A 230 -22.07 -9.64 20.99
C GLU A 230 -20.85 -8.75 20.74
N SER A 231 -19.77 -9.30 20.21
CA SER A 231 -18.51 -8.59 19.94
C SER A 231 -18.41 -8.04 18.52
N GLU A 232 -19.39 -8.19 17.64
CA GLU A 232 -19.26 -7.79 16.22
C GLU A 232 -18.79 -6.34 16.02
N ALA A 233 -19.35 -5.39 16.76
CA ALA A 233 -18.95 -3.98 16.67
C ALA A 233 -17.50 -3.76 17.17
N LYS A 234 -17.11 -4.45 18.26
CA LYS A 234 -15.74 -4.40 18.80
C LYS A 234 -14.74 -5.03 17.81
N LEU A 235 -15.11 -6.16 17.19
CA LEU A 235 -14.30 -6.85 16.21
C LEU A 235 -14.10 -5.98 14.95
N ALA A 236 -15.14 -5.30 14.49
CA ALA A 236 -15.02 -4.38 13.35
C ALA A 236 -14.01 -3.24 13.62
N LEU A 237 -13.93 -2.77 14.87
CA LEU A 237 -12.91 -1.80 15.29
C LEU A 237 -11.54 -2.47 15.43
N ALA A 238 -11.47 -3.63 16.10
CA ALA A 238 -10.22 -4.36 16.33
C ALA A 238 -9.51 -4.69 15.01
N VAL A 239 -10.23 -5.20 14.01
CA VAL A 239 -9.67 -5.45 12.67
C VAL A 239 -9.03 -4.19 12.10
N LYS A 240 -9.71 -3.06 12.15
CA LYS A 240 -9.14 -1.80 11.66
C LYS A 240 -7.88 -1.40 12.40
N LEU A 241 -7.81 -1.62 13.71
CA LEU A 241 -6.65 -1.24 14.52
C LEU A 241 -5.44 -2.15 14.31
N VAL A 242 -5.66 -3.47 14.09
CA VAL A 242 -4.56 -4.45 13.93
C VAL A 242 -4.13 -4.64 12.48
N THR A 243 -4.94 -4.26 11.50
CA THR A 243 -4.58 -4.37 10.08
C THR A 243 -3.57 -3.31 9.70
N LEU A 244 -2.50 -3.73 9.06
CA LEU A 244 -1.46 -2.85 8.55
C LEU A 244 -1.94 -2.17 7.26
N ARG A 245 -1.71 -0.87 7.14
CA ARG A 245 -1.99 -0.11 5.92
C ARG A 245 -0.83 -0.23 4.96
N GLU A 246 -1.16 -0.46 3.68
CA GLU A 246 -0.18 -0.60 2.59
C GLU A 246 -0.29 0.54 1.57
N ASP A 247 -0.94 1.62 1.95
CA ASP A 247 -1.29 2.75 1.07
C ASP A 247 -0.73 4.09 1.57
N VAL A 248 0.35 4.06 2.36
CA VAL A 248 1.06 5.26 2.79
C VAL A 248 1.62 5.98 1.56
N THR A 249 1.32 7.27 1.47
CA THR A 249 1.74 8.16 0.38
C THR A 249 2.75 9.19 0.86
N GLY A 250 3.42 9.87 -0.08
CA GLY A 250 4.38 10.94 0.25
C GLY A 250 5.79 10.45 0.58
N ILE A 251 6.07 9.14 0.45
CA ILE A 251 7.41 8.58 0.59
C ILE A 251 7.95 8.23 -0.80
N GLU A 252 9.17 8.71 -1.09
CA GLU A 252 9.88 8.34 -2.31
C GLU A 252 10.62 7.01 -2.09
N TRP A 253 10.03 5.91 -2.58
CA TRP A 253 10.60 4.56 -2.44
C TRP A 253 11.83 4.34 -3.33
N GLY A 254 12.02 5.19 -4.35
CA GLY A 254 13.00 5.00 -5.43
C GLY A 254 14.46 4.99 -5.00
N ASP A 255 14.83 5.66 -3.92
CA ASP A 255 16.23 5.80 -3.50
C ASP A 255 16.84 4.50 -2.94
N VAL A 256 16.01 3.54 -2.58
CA VAL A 256 16.47 2.22 -2.09
C VAL A 256 17.15 1.38 -3.19
N HIS A 257 16.91 1.71 -4.45
CA HIS A 257 17.49 0.99 -5.61
C HIS A 257 18.97 1.32 -5.86
N LYS A 258 19.49 2.39 -5.25
CA LYS A 258 20.89 2.78 -5.40
C LYS A 258 21.74 2.12 -4.33
N PRO A 259 22.73 1.28 -4.68
CA PRO A 259 23.65 0.75 -3.69
C PRO A 259 24.36 1.91 -2.98
N ARG A 260 24.30 1.93 -1.66
CA ARG A 260 24.99 2.94 -0.86
C ARG A 260 26.48 2.63 -0.83
N ARG A 261 27.28 3.54 -1.37
CA ARG A 261 28.68 3.63 -0.96
C ARG A 261 28.69 4.39 0.36
N LEU A 262 29.05 3.70 1.45
CA LEU A 262 29.42 4.38 2.69
C LEU A 262 30.52 5.38 2.32
N ALA A 263 30.27 6.66 2.49
CA ALA A 263 31.34 7.63 2.50
C ALA A 263 32.32 7.16 3.59
N GLU A 264 33.59 7.01 3.22
CA GLU A 264 34.64 6.70 4.19
C GLU A 264 34.46 7.68 5.34
N ALA A 265 34.34 7.17 6.55
CA ALA A 265 34.19 7.99 7.74
C ALA A 265 35.35 9.00 7.77
N PRO A 266 35.07 10.31 7.95
CA PRO A 266 36.15 11.27 8.11
C PRO A 266 36.99 10.80 9.28
N HIS A 267 38.28 10.58 9.02
CA HIS A 267 39.28 10.36 10.06
C HIS A 267 39.22 11.55 11.00
N PHE A 268 38.69 11.34 12.18
CA PHE A 268 38.84 12.28 13.28
C PHE A 268 40.32 12.18 13.76
N GLU A 269 41.19 12.97 13.17
CA GLU A 269 42.49 13.28 13.79
C GLU A 269 42.18 14.06 15.06
N ARG A 270 42.47 13.45 16.19
CA ARG A 270 42.58 14.14 17.47
C ARG A 270 43.73 15.16 17.35
N SER A 271 43.42 16.42 17.15
CA SER A 271 44.32 17.50 17.48
C SER A 271 44.17 17.80 18.98
N GLU A 272 45.09 17.29 19.75
CA GLU A 272 45.43 17.86 21.07
C GLU A 272 46.10 19.21 20.83
N ARG A 273 45.39 20.29 21.11
CA ARG A 273 45.83 21.66 21.46
C ARG A 273 44.58 22.56 21.40
N ASP A 274 44.12 23.01 22.49
CA ASP A 274 44.39 24.18 23.32
C ASP A 274 43.28 24.27 24.38
N MET A 275 43.72 24.00 25.59
CA MET A 275 43.11 24.58 26.78
C MET A 275 43.81 25.93 26.99
N SER A 276 43.09 27.01 26.87
CA SER A 276 43.25 28.19 27.74
C SER A 276 42.40 29.37 27.22
N ASP A 277 41.90 30.07 28.23
CA ASP A 277 41.35 31.44 28.27
C ASP A 277 39.87 31.62 27.96
N GLU A 278 39.10 31.60 29.03
CA GLU A 278 38.64 32.67 29.96
C GLU A 278 37.75 33.76 29.34
N THR A 279 36.54 33.75 29.89
CA THR A 279 35.78 34.88 30.49
C THR A 279 35.41 36.11 29.66
N GLU A 280 34.12 36.40 29.87
CA GLU A 280 33.46 37.72 29.84
C GLU A 280 33.04 38.28 28.46
N THR A 281 31.77 38.30 28.20
CA THR A 281 31.00 39.55 28.32
C THR A 281 29.49 39.31 28.20
N GLN A 282 28.82 39.55 29.30
CA GLN A 282 27.37 39.83 29.31
C GLN A 282 27.10 41.23 28.76
N LYS A 283 25.96 41.36 28.11
CA LYS A 283 24.96 42.44 28.22
C LYS A 283 24.60 43.15 26.93
N GLN A 284 23.29 43.19 26.78
CA GLN A 284 22.47 44.26 26.22
C GLN A 284 22.40 44.36 24.67
N THR A 285 21.25 44.18 24.11
CA THR A 285 20.31 45.29 23.92
C THR A 285 18.96 44.78 23.40
N THR A 286 17.95 45.25 24.05
CA THR A 286 16.51 45.37 23.91
C THR A 286 16.06 45.90 22.55
N GLU A 287 14.88 45.38 22.12
CA GLU A 287 13.83 46.07 21.37
C GLU A 287 14.14 46.74 20.03
N GLN A 288 13.53 46.17 18.98
CA GLN A 288 12.76 46.96 18.03
C GLN A 288 11.66 46.12 17.39
N THR A 289 10.46 46.36 17.85
CA THR A 289 9.18 46.11 17.18
C THR A 289 9.11 46.88 15.89
N THR A 290 8.81 46.20 14.78
CA THR A 290 8.24 46.90 13.61
C THR A 290 7.10 46.06 13.03
N ASP A 291 5.92 46.65 13.11
CA ASP A 291 4.69 46.27 12.45
C ASP A 291 4.92 46.01 10.97
N LEU A 292 4.45 44.90 10.46
CA LEU A 292 4.15 44.72 9.05
C LEU A 292 2.75 44.12 8.90
N ALA A 293 1.93 44.94 8.29
CA ALA A 293 0.51 44.75 8.05
C ALA A 293 0.18 43.44 7.36
N LEU A 294 -0.88 42.80 7.87
CA LEU A 294 -1.59 41.70 7.27
C LEU A 294 -2.20 42.12 5.93
N ALA A 295 -1.77 41.49 4.84
CA ALA A 295 -2.49 41.52 3.59
C ALA A 295 -3.58 40.46 3.62
N GLU A 296 -4.82 40.86 3.45
CA GLU A 296 -6.00 40.01 3.36
C GLU A 296 -5.92 39.12 2.10
N GLU A 297 -5.97 37.79 2.30
CA GLU A 297 -6.24 36.86 1.20
C GLU A 297 -7.74 36.86 0.86
N PRO A 298 -8.11 36.75 -0.43
CA PRO A 298 -9.51 36.74 -0.84
C PRO A 298 -10.20 35.45 -0.45
N ALA A 299 -11.34 35.56 0.20
CA ALA A 299 -12.20 34.47 0.63
C ALA A 299 -12.67 33.61 -0.55
N VAL A 300 -12.37 32.32 -0.48
CA VAL A 300 -12.95 31.28 -1.35
C VAL A 300 -14.37 31.01 -0.86
N PRO A 301 -15.42 31.01 -1.71
CA PRO A 301 -16.78 30.75 -1.26
C PRO A 301 -16.93 29.29 -0.79
N ALA A 302 -17.36 29.13 0.45
CA ALA A 302 -17.72 27.85 1.03
C ALA A 302 -18.94 27.27 0.29
N THR A 303 -18.73 26.23 -0.50
CA THR A 303 -19.82 25.42 -1.05
C THR A 303 -20.29 24.50 0.08
N THR A 304 -21.40 24.87 0.70
CA THR A 304 -22.08 24.06 1.69
C THR A 304 -22.65 22.82 0.99
N ALA A 305 -21.99 21.67 1.15
CA ALA A 305 -22.54 20.39 0.74
C ALA A 305 -23.78 20.12 1.59
N GLN A 306 -24.97 20.17 1.02
CA GLN A 306 -26.19 19.72 1.66
C GLN A 306 -26.13 18.19 1.78
N ILE A 307 -26.11 17.70 2.99
CA ILE A 307 -26.32 16.29 3.32
C ILE A 307 -27.79 15.99 3.04
N VAL A 308 -28.08 15.31 1.93
CA VAL A 308 -29.42 14.77 1.64
C VAL A 308 -29.62 13.55 2.53
N PRO A 309 -30.68 13.48 3.36
CA PRO A 309 -30.95 12.28 4.15
C PRO A 309 -31.20 11.09 3.23
N ILE A 310 -30.52 9.98 3.47
CA ILE A 310 -30.77 8.72 2.78
C ILE A 310 -32.05 8.13 3.35
N ASP A 311 -33.05 8.01 2.52
CA ASP A 311 -34.34 7.41 2.86
C ASP A 311 -34.15 5.90 3.07
N HIS A 312 -34.32 5.44 4.31
CA HIS A 312 -34.08 4.04 4.71
C HIS A 312 -35.22 3.06 4.38
N GLU A 313 -36.19 3.45 3.55
CA GLU A 313 -37.38 2.66 3.24
C GLU A 313 -37.34 1.88 1.93
N THR A 314 -36.18 1.49 1.45
CA THR A 314 -36.11 0.42 0.45
C THR A 314 -35.73 -0.88 1.16
N ALA A 315 -36.75 -1.70 1.47
CA ALA A 315 -36.56 -3.02 2.06
C ALA A 315 -35.49 -3.80 1.27
N ALA A 316 -34.34 -3.99 1.90
CA ALA A 316 -33.25 -4.73 1.32
C ALA A 316 -33.74 -6.16 1.00
N ARG A 317 -33.81 -6.50 -0.28
CA ARG A 317 -34.06 -7.87 -0.75
C ARG A 317 -33.02 -8.77 -0.07
N PRO A 318 -33.42 -9.92 0.55
CA PRO A 318 -32.45 -10.79 1.21
C PRO A 318 -31.37 -11.18 0.20
N LEU A 319 -30.13 -10.89 0.54
CA LEU A 319 -28.97 -11.19 -0.32
C LEU A 319 -28.76 -12.69 -0.34
N ALA A 320 -28.51 -13.27 -1.52
CA ALA A 320 -28.20 -14.68 -1.66
C ALA A 320 -27.02 -15.09 -0.75
N PRO A 321 -26.99 -16.31 -0.18
CA PRO A 321 -25.89 -16.77 0.65
C PRO A 321 -24.58 -16.79 -0.14
N ARG A 322 -23.46 -16.54 0.57
CA ARG A 322 -22.11 -16.52 0.01
C ARG A 322 -21.78 -17.88 -0.61
N PRO A 323 -21.25 -17.93 -1.84
CA PRO A 323 -20.78 -19.19 -2.43
C PRO A 323 -19.62 -19.82 -1.65
N ALA A 324 -19.63 -21.15 -1.52
CA ALA A 324 -18.62 -21.89 -0.74
C ALA A 324 -17.17 -21.68 -1.23
N GLU A 325 -16.97 -21.39 -2.51
CA GLU A 325 -15.69 -21.13 -3.15
C GLU A 325 -14.96 -19.87 -2.65
N TRP A 326 -15.66 -18.98 -1.94
CA TRP A 326 -15.09 -17.76 -1.38
C TRP A 326 -14.37 -17.95 -0.05
N GLN A 327 -14.25 -19.20 0.40
CA GLN A 327 -13.59 -19.52 1.67
C GLN A 327 -12.06 -19.29 1.63
N HIS A 328 -11.45 -19.29 0.43
CA HIS A 328 -10.00 -19.29 0.27
C HIS A 328 -9.45 -18.22 -0.69
N SER A 329 -10.29 -17.41 -1.32
CA SER A 329 -9.85 -16.39 -2.29
C SER A 329 -10.84 -15.22 -2.37
N LEU A 330 -10.32 -13.99 -2.52
CA LEU A 330 -11.12 -12.81 -2.86
C LEU A 330 -11.52 -12.80 -4.33
N GLU A 331 -10.89 -13.65 -5.16
CA GLU A 331 -11.24 -13.81 -6.56
C GLU A 331 -12.33 -14.88 -6.72
N PRO A 332 -13.43 -14.58 -7.42
CA PRO A 332 -14.48 -15.55 -7.67
C PRO A 332 -13.95 -16.69 -8.54
N GLN A 333 -14.04 -17.93 -8.06
CA GLN A 333 -13.57 -19.11 -8.80
C GLN A 333 -14.60 -19.65 -9.79
N THR A 334 -15.89 -19.37 -9.58
CA THR A 334 -16.98 -19.82 -10.44
C THR A 334 -17.75 -18.65 -11.02
N ILE A 335 -18.51 -18.91 -12.09
CA ILE A 335 -19.43 -17.94 -12.69
C ILE A 335 -20.47 -17.47 -11.67
N LYS A 336 -20.99 -18.39 -10.85
CA LYS A 336 -21.95 -18.05 -9.79
C LYS A 336 -21.35 -17.13 -8.74
N GLY A 337 -20.09 -17.37 -8.34
CA GLY A 337 -19.34 -16.51 -7.43
C GLY A 337 -19.09 -15.12 -7.99
N ALA A 338 -18.74 -15.04 -9.27
CA ALA A 338 -18.54 -13.77 -9.96
C ALA A 338 -19.84 -12.93 -10.02
N TYR A 339 -20.97 -13.58 -10.32
CA TYR A 339 -22.26 -12.92 -10.35
C TYR A 339 -22.71 -12.46 -8.95
N TRP A 340 -22.55 -13.32 -7.95
CA TRP A 340 -22.80 -12.99 -6.56
C TRP A 340 -22.00 -11.76 -6.09
N LEU A 341 -20.72 -11.70 -6.44
CA LEU A 341 -19.87 -10.53 -6.14
C LEU A 341 -20.39 -9.27 -6.83
N ALA A 342 -20.71 -9.37 -8.12
CA ALA A 342 -21.24 -8.26 -8.91
C ALA A 342 -22.53 -7.71 -8.29
N GLU A 343 -23.45 -8.58 -7.85
CA GLU A 343 -24.69 -8.18 -7.18
C GLU A 343 -24.40 -7.45 -5.86
N ARG A 344 -23.48 -7.97 -5.04
CA ARG A 344 -23.11 -7.36 -3.76
C ARG A 344 -22.46 -5.99 -3.94
N LEU A 345 -21.49 -5.87 -4.84
CA LEU A 345 -20.79 -4.63 -5.11
C LEU A 345 -21.71 -3.58 -5.75
N ASN A 346 -22.64 -4.00 -6.62
CA ASN A 346 -23.63 -3.09 -7.19
C ASN A 346 -24.58 -2.55 -6.11
N ASN A 347 -25.04 -3.41 -5.20
CA ASN A 347 -25.90 -3.01 -4.08
C ASN A 347 -25.22 -2.08 -3.08
N SER A 348 -23.89 -2.15 -2.93
CA SER A 348 -23.12 -1.24 -2.11
C SER A 348 -23.00 0.17 -2.68
N ARG A 349 -23.33 0.37 -3.95
CA ARG A 349 -23.18 1.61 -4.73
C ARG A 349 -21.75 2.17 -4.80
N LEU A 350 -20.75 1.42 -4.36
CA LEU A 350 -19.34 1.85 -4.38
C LEU A 350 -18.83 2.15 -5.80
N PHE A 351 -19.41 1.50 -6.81
CA PHE A 351 -19.01 1.63 -8.22
C PHE A 351 -20.13 2.19 -9.11
N ALA A 352 -21.12 2.86 -8.54
CA ALA A 352 -22.31 3.35 -9.27
C ALA A 352 -21.97 4.34 -10.41
N GLY A 353 -20.82 5.01 -10.36
CA GLY A 353 -20.37 5.88 -11.44
C GLY A 353 -19.83 5.15 -12.68
N ALA A 354 -19.40 3.88 -12.52
CA ALA A 354 -18.81 3.08 -13.59
C ALA A 354 -19.78 2.01 -14.10
N PHE A 355 -20.57 1.41 -13.20
CA PHE A 355 -21.50 0.32 -13.51
C PHE A 355 -22.85 0.60 -12.86
N SER A 356 -23.91 0.54 -13.67
CA SER A 356 -25.28 0.83 -13.20
C SER A 356 -26.09 -0.43 -12.89
N THR A 357 -25.63 -1.61 -13.32
CA THR A 357 -26.31 -2.89 -13.08
C THR A 357 -25.33 -3.99 -12.66
N PRO A 358 -25.80 -5.01 -11.91
CA PRO A 358 -25.00 -6.19 -11.59
C PRO A 358 -24.45 -6.90 -12.83
N ASP A 359 -25.22 -6.94 -13.92
CA ASP A 359 -24.80 -7.61 -15.16
C ASP A 359 -23.60 -6.90 -15.82
N GLN A 360 -23.58 -5.56 -15.81
CA GLN A 360 -22.43 -4.80 -16.31
C GLN A 360 -21.17 -5.06 -15.48
N MET A 361 -21.32 -5.11 -14.16
CA MET A 361 -20.24 -5.42 -13.25
C MET A 361 -19.77 -6.87 -13.40
N PHE A 362 -20.70 -7.80 -13.56
CA PHE A 362 -20.40 -9.20 -13.84
C PHE A 362 -19.62 -9.37 -15.15
N ALA A 363 -20.04 -8.69 -16.21
CA ALA A 363 -19.32 -8.72 -17.49
C ALA A 363 -17.89 -8.15 -17.35
N ALA A 364 -17.69 -7.09 -16.56
CA ALA A 364 -16.37 -6.55 -16.26
C ALA A 364 -15.49 -7.55 -15.48
N ILE A 365 -16.07 -8.28 -14.52
CA ILE A 365 -15.37 -9.35 -13.78
C ILE A 365 -14.95 -10.48 -14.72
N LEU A 366 -15.80 -10.89 -15.65
CA LEU A 366 -15.47 -11.92 -16.64
C LEU A 366 -14.35 -11.45 -17.58
N LEU A 367 -14.40 -10.18 -18.01
CA LEU A 367 -13.37 -9.57 -18.84
C LEU A 367 -12.02 -9.54 -18.11
N ALA A 368 -12.03 -9.18 -16.82
CA ALA A 368 -10.84 -9.24 -15.97
C ALA A 368 -10.20 -10.63 -15.98
N ARG A 369 -11.00 -11.63 -15.71
CA ARG A 369 -10.54 -13.02 -15.62
C ARG A 369 -9.98 -13.55 -16.94
N SER A 370 -10.62 -13.23 -18.08
CA SER A 370 -10.14 -13.67 -19.40
C SER A 370 -8.76 -13.11 -19.73
N HIS A 371 -8.36 -12.00 -19.10
CA HIS A 371 -7.06 -11.37 -19.28
C HIS A 371 -6.14 -11.54 -18.06
N GLY A 372 -6.49 -12.39 -17.09
CA GLY A 372 -5.71 -12.64 -15.87
C GLY A 372 -5.56 -11.40 -14.99
N VAL A 373 -6.52 -10.48 -15.02
CA VAL A 373 -6.56 -9.30 -14.16
C VAL A 373 -7.37 -9.61 -12.90
N GLU A 374 -6.91 -9.16 -11.76
CA GLU A 374 -7.65 -9.27 -10.50
C GLU A 374 -8.96 -8.49 -10.59
N THR A 375 -10.04 -9.12 -10.11
CA THR A 375 -11.40 -8.58 -10.18
C THR A 375 -11.51 -7.17 -9.63
N MET A 376 -10.90 -6.91 -8.46
CA MET A 376 -10.99 -5.59 -7.82
C MET A 376 -10.24 -4.51 -8.60
N LYS A 377 -9.12 -4.82 -9.26
CA LYS A 377 -8.39 -3.86 -10.10
C LYS A 377 -9.22 -3.37 -11.27
N VAL A 378 -10.00 -4.26 -11.88
CA VAL A 378 -10.88 -3.92 -13.02
C VAL A 378 -12.06 -3.06 -12.59
N LEU A 379 -12.55 -3.26 -11.37
CA LEU A 379 -13.69 -2.49 -10.84
C LEU A 379 -13.28 -1.10 -10.31
N MET A 380 -11.98 -0.84 -10.15
CA MET A 380 -11.50 0.48 -9.72
C MET A 380 -11.92 1.57 -10.72
N PRO A 381 -12.29 2.77 -10.23
CA PRO A 381 -12.67 3.89 -11.09
C PRO A 381 -11.60 4.19 -12.14
N GLY A 382 -12.01 4.36 -13.40
CA GLY A 382 -11.11 4.67 -14.49
C GLY A 382 -10.39 3.47 -15.14
N MET A 383 -10.55 2.25 -14.64
CA MET A 383 -9.88 1.08 -15.22
C MET A 383 -10.68 0.44 -16.35
N VAL A 384 -11.98 0.24 -16.14
CA VAL A 384 -12.92 -0.27 -17.14
C VAL A 384 -14.11 0.66 -17.22
N HIS A 385 -14.58 0.89 -18.43
CA HIS A 385 -15.72 1.75 -18.71
C HIS A 385 -16.75 1.00 -19.56
N ASN A 386 -18.01 1.32 -19.34
CA ASN A 386 -19.08 0.89 -20.22
C ASN A 386 -19.46 2.03 -21.16
N ILE A 387 -19.00 1.95 -22.41
CA ILE A 387 -19.30 2.94 -23.44
C ILE A 387 -20.34 2.34 -24.40
N LYS A 388 -21.57 2.86 -24.36
CA LYS A 388 -22.69 2.39 -25.20
C LYS A 388 -22.90 0.86 -25.18
N GLY A 389 -22.85 0.26 -24.01
CA GLY A 389 -23.02 -1.18 -23.83
C GLY A 389 -21.79 -2.03 -24.15
N LYS A 390 -20.67 -1.43 -24.53
CA LYS A 390 -19.40 -2.12 -24.75
C LYS A 390 -18.42 -1.83 -23.61
N LEU A 391 -17.82 -2.88 -23.07
CA LEU A 391 -16.77 -2.74 -22.08
C LEU A 391 -15.45 -2.37 -22.76
N THR A 392 -14.80 -1.34 -22.22
CA THR A 392 -13.50 -0.82 -22.67
C THR A 392 -12.53 -0.79 -21.51
N MET A 393 -11.25 -0.96 -21.76
CA MET A 393 -10.20 -0.83 -20.76
C MET A 393 -9.44 0.46 -20.96
N SER A 394 -9.00 1.11 -19.87
CA SER A 394 -8.14 2.29 -19.98
C SER A 394 -6.86 1.97 -20.73
N ALA A 395 -6.31 2.96 -21.42
CA ALA A 395 -5.05 2.82 -22.16
C ALA A 395 -3.92 2.28 -21.27
N GLN A 396 -3.82 2.79 -20.04
CA GLN A 396 -2.84 2.34 -19.05
C GLN A 396 -3.02 0.86 -18.67
N MET A 397 -4.26 0.39 -18.58
CA MET A 397 -4.53 -1.02 -18.29
C MET A 397 -4.13 -1.91 -19.47
N ILE A 398 -4.39 -1.49 -20.70
CA ILE A 398 -3.97 -2.20 -21.91
C ILE A 398 -2.44 -2.35 -21.95
N VAL A 399 -1.68 -1.28 -21.71
CA VAL A 399 -0.21 -1.34 -21.62
C VAL A 399 0.23 -2.23 -20.45
N GLY A 400 -0.45 -2.12 -19.30
CA GLY A 400 -0.19 -2.98 -18.14
C GLY A 400 -0.36 -4.47 -18.44
N LEU A 401 -1.34 -4.86 -19.27
CA LEU A 401 -1.50 -6.24 -19.76
C LEU A 401 -0.31 -6.69 -20.59
N VAL A 402 0.17 -5.83 -21.50
CA VAL A 402 1.33 -6.10 -22.33
C VAL A 402 2.57 -6.35 -21.48
N LEU A 403 2.88 -5.45 -20.57
CA LEU A 403 4.06 -5.55 -19.70
C LEU A 403 3.98 -6.80 -18.80
N ARG A 404 2.82 -7.06 -18.20
CA ARG A 404 2.62 -8.23 -17.34
C ARG A 404 2.67 -9.57 -18.09
N SER A 405 2.35 -9.58 -19.38
CA SER A 405 2.42 -10.81 -20.20
C SER A 405 3.82 -11.39 -20.32
N GLY A 406 4.87 -10.61 -19.97
CA GLY A 406 6.27 -10.96 -20.16
C GLY A 406 6.71 -11.02 -21.62
N LYS A 407 5.83 -10.66 -22.57
CA LYS A 407 6.13 -10.69 -24.02
C LYS A 407 6.82 -9.43 -24.50
N ALA A 408 6.74 -8.32 -23.76
CA ALA A 408 7.49 -7.11 -24.04
C ALA A 408 8.87 -7.18 -23.38
N GLU A 409 9.89 -6.76 -24.11
CA GLU A 409 11.20 -6.45 -23.56
C GLU A 409 11.15 -5.08 -22.87
N TYR A 410 10.51 -4.13 -23.53
CA TYR A 410 10.12 -2.81 -23.01
C TYR A 410 8.91 -2.28 -23.78
N PHE A 411 8.24 -1.28 -23.19
CA PHE A 411 7.15 -0.51 -23.79
C PHE A 411 7.25 0.90 -23.19
N GLU A 412 7.75 1.87 -23.95
CA GLU A 412 8.19 3.16 -23.43
C GLU A 412 7.63 4.33 -24.22
N CYS A 413 7.33 5.42 -23.50
CA CYS A 413 7.04 6.71 -24.08
C CYS A 413 8.34 7.47 -24.31
N VAL A 414 8.68 7.74 -25.56
CA VAL A 414 9.88 8.49 -25.94
C VAL A 414 9.63 9.99 -25.92
N GLU A 415 8.43 10.41 -26.34
CA GLU A 415 8.03 11.80 -26.38
C GLU A 415 6.53 11.94 -26.10
N SER A 416 6.15 12.92 -25.28
CA SER A 416 4.76 13.27 -24.99
C SER A 416 4.65 14.79 -24.90
N THR A 417 3.96 15.38 -25.88
CA THR A 417 3.71 16.80 -25.98
C THR A 417 2.28 17.05 -26.46
N ALA A 418 1.81 18.28 -26.38
CA ALA A 418 0.51 18.66 -26.97
C ALA A 418 0.48 18.59 -28.51
N ALA A 419 1.63 18.44 -29.16
CA ALA A 419 1.75 18.34 -30.62
C ALA A 419 1.84 16.89 -31.09
N ARG A 420 2.51 16.01 -30.33
CA ARG A 420 2.72 14.60 -30.71
C ARG A 420 3.04 13.70 -29.51
N ALA A 421 2.73 12.43 -29.65
CA ALA A 421 3.19 11.36 -28.79
C ALA A 421 3.97 10.32 -29.60
N VAL A 422 5.07 9.82 -29.02
CA VAL A 422 5.91 8.81 -29.64
C VAL A 422 6.15 7.69 -28.62
N TYR A 423 5.82 6.48 -29.03
CA TYR A 423 6.05 5.27 -28.25
C TYR A 423 6.90 4.27 -29.01
N VAL A 424 7.69 3.53 -28.26
CA VAL A 424 8.52 2.43 -28.77
C VAL A 424 8.28 1.18 -27.97
N THR A 425 8.34 0.04 -28.62
CA THR A 425 8.27 -1.26 -27.95
C THR A 425 9.07 -2.30 -28.70
N LYS A 426 9.59 -3.28 -27.96
CA LYS A 426 10.23 -4.44 -28.55
C LYS A 426 9.66 -5.70 -27.92
N ARG A 427 9.24 -6.61 -28.78
CA ARG A 427 8.74 -7.91 -28.37
C ARG A 427 9.90 -8.81 -27.98
N ARG A 428 9.81 -9.48 -26.81
CA ARG A 428 10.85 -10.40 -26.34
C ARG A 428 11.09 -11.51 -27.36
N GLY A 429 12.33 -11.66 -27.79
CA GLY A 429 12.73 -12.57 -28.89
C GLY A 429 12.40 -12.05 -30.29
N GLY A 430 11.82 -10.88 -30.43
CA GLY A 430 11.61 -10.18 -31.69
C GLY A 430 12.90 -9.55 -32.21
N ARG A 431 13.08 -9.50 -33.53
CA ARG A 431 14.28 -8.91 -34.15
C ARG A 431 14.26 -7.39 -34.17
N ASN A 432 13.06 -6.78 -34.30
CA ASN A 432 12.92 -5.36 -34.57
C ASN A 432 12.14 -4.66 -33.45
N GLU A 433 12.54 -3.43 -33.14
CA GLU A 433 11.76 -2.46 -32.38
C GLU A 433 10.60 -1.96 -33.25
N MET A 434 9.45 -1.77 -32.65
CA MET A 434 8.31 -1.08 -33.25
C MET A 434 8.19 0.30 -32.65
N ARG A 435 8.07 1.31 -33.50
CA ARG A 435 7.87 2.70 -33.13
C ARG A 435 6.57 3.22 -33.74
N LEU A 436 5.78 3.91 -32.95
CA LEU A 436 4.58 4.60 -33.40
C LEU A 436 4.67 6.05 -32.97
N GLU A 437 4.29 6.95 -33.86
CA GLU A 437 4.09 8.36 -33.62
C GLU A 437 2.65 8.71 -33.97
N PHE A 438 2.00 9.53 -33.14
CA PHE A 438 0.67 10.06 -33.40
C PHE A 438 0.66 11.57 -33.10
N THR A 439 0.23 12.35 -34.10
CA THR A 439 0.33 13.81 -34.07
C THR A 439 -1.05 14.48 -33.94
N ILE A 440 -1.04 15.74 -33.50
CA ILE A 440 -2.28 16.53 -33.39
C ILE A 440 -2.88 16.84 -34.78
N GLU A 441 -2.04 16.90 -35.84
CA GLU A 441 -2.47 17.02 -37.22
C GLU A 441 -3.24 15.81 -37.70
N GLU A 442 -2.76 14.60 -37.37
CA GLU A 442 -3.48 13.36 -37.66
C GLU A 442 -4.80 13.27 -36.92
N ALA A 443 -4.81 13.66 -35.63
CA ALA A 443 -6.05 13.74 -34.83
C ALA A 443 -7.06 14.74 -35.44
N ARG A 444 -6.56 15.86 -35.95
CA ARG A 444 -7.40 16.89 -36.67
C ARG A 444 -7.93 16.35 -37.97
N ALA A 445 -7.08 15.71 -38.78
CA ALA A 445 -7.50 15.07 -40.03
C ALA A 445 -8.52 13.94 -39.81
N ALA A 446 -8.42 13.23 -38.71
CA ALA A 446 -9.38 12.20 -38.31
C ALA A 446 -10.71 12.77 -37.76
N GLY A 447 -10.81 14.07 -37.55
CA GLY A 447 -12.02 14.78 -37.06
C GLY A 447 -12.18 14.78 -35.53
N TYR A 448 -11.21 14.29 -34.75
CA TYR A 448 -11.34 14.16 -33.29
C TYR A 448 -11.42 15.49 -32.55
N LEU A 449 -10.90 16.58 -33.14
CA LEU A 449 -10.97 17.93 -32.59
C LEU A 449 -12.23 18.72 -32.97
N ALA A 450 -13.14 18.16 -33.79
CA ALA A 450 -14.31 18.84 -34.28
C ALA A 450 -15.36 19.14 -33.19
N LYS A 451 -15.44 18.32 -32.16
CA LYS A 451 -16.38 18.46 -31.05
C LYS A 451 -15.86 19.53 -30.07
N GLN A 452 -16.63 20.60 -29.86
CA GLN A 452 -16.36 21.59 -28.83
C GLN A 452 -16.31 20.95 -27.44
N ASP A 453 -15.43 21.47 -26.57
CA ASP A 453 -15.25 20.97 -25.20
C ASP A 453 -14.83 19.50 -25.08
N SER A 454 -14.32 18.89 -26.16
CA SER A 454 -13.83 17.52 -26.13
C SER A 454 -12.53 17.38 -25.30
N ALA A 455 -12.24 16.15 -24.84
CA ALA A 455 -10.96 15.85 -24.20
C ALA A 455 -9.76 16.18 -25.12
N TRP A 456 -9.91 16.03 -26.43
CA TRP A 456 -8.91 16.40 -27.43
C TRP A 456 -8.56 17.89 -27.42
N GLN A 457 -9.49 18.77 -27.06
CA GLN A 457 -9.23 20.19 -26.92
C GLN A 457 -8.69 20.58 -25.55
N LYS A 458 -9.17 19.91 -24.48
CA LYS A 458 -8.79 20.20 -23.09
C LYS A 458 -7.44 19.63 -22.69
N THR A 459 -7.15 18.39 -23.12
CA THR A 459 -5.96 17.64 -22.75
C THR A 459 -5.36 16.92 -23.96
N PRO A 460 -4.91 17.65 -25.00
CA PRO A 460 -4.42 17.04 -26.25
C PRO A 460 -3.23 16.09 -26.02
N GLU A 461 -2.31 16.45 -25.15
CA GLU A 461 -1.16 15.60 -24.82
C GLU A 461 -1.59 14.24 -24.28
N THR A 462 -2.54 14.20 -23.35
CA THR A 462 -3.06 12.94 -22.79
C THR A 462 -3.76 12.11 -23.85
N MET A 463 -4.56 12.74 -24.72
CA MET A 463 -5.29 12.05 -25.78
C MET A 463 -4.35 11.47 -26.85
N LEU A 464 -3.32 12.23 -27.24
CA LEU A 464 -2.27 11.76 -28.16
C LEU A 464 -1.54 10.54 -27.57
N ARG A 465 -1.19 10.62 -26.29
CA ARG A 465 -0.52 9.54 -25.58
C ARG A 465 -1.38 8.28 -25.54
N HIS A 466 -2.61 8.36 -25.05
CA HIS A 466 -3.54 7.23 -24.96
C HIS A 466 -3.77 6.59 -26.34
N ARG A 467 -3.90 7.39 -27.38
CA ARG A 467 -4.10 6.89 -28.75
C ARG A 467 -2.87 6.16 -29.25
N CYS A 468 -1.67 6.75 -29.08
CA CYS A 468 -0.42 6.17 -29.53
C CYS A 468 -0.12 4.84 -28.80
N GLU A 469 -0.24 4.82 -27.47
CA GLU A 469 0.08 3.62 -26.68
C GLU A 469 -0.89 2.46 -26.94
N THR A 470 -2.20 2.71 -27.09
CA THR A 470 -3.16 1.64 -27.36
C THR A 470 -3.04 1.08 -28.77
N GLU A 471 -2.77 1.93 -29.74
CA GLU A 471 -2.58 1.49 -31.13
C GLU A 471 -1.28 0.66 -31.28
N LEU A 472 -0.18 1.13 -30.66
CA LEU A 472 1.08 0.38 -30.64
C LEU A 472 0.93 -0.97 -29.93
N ALA A 473 0.23 -1.00 -28.77
CA ALA A 473 -0.04 -2.23 -28.04
C ALA A 473 -0.81 -3.25 -28.90
N ARG A 474 -1.79 -2.79 -29.66
CA ARG A 474 -2.60 -3.65 -30.54
C ARG A 474 -1.81 -4.16 -31.74
N MET A 475 -0.96 -3.32 -32.31
CA MET A 475 -0.11 -3.72 -33.44
C MET A 475 0.96 -4.73 -33.02
N ALA A 476 1.62 -4.48 -31.88
CA ALA A 476 2.75 -5.29 -31.44
C ALA A 476 2.34 -6.55 -30.65
N TYR A 477 1.19 -6.52 -29.95
CA TYR A 477 0.75 -7.57 -29.02
C TYR A 477 -0.72 -7.97 -29.24
N PRO A 478 -1.17 -8.29 -30.45
CA PRO A 478 -2.57 -8.65 -30.71
C PRO A 478 -3.01 -9.90 -29.94
N ASP A 479 -2.06 -10.78 -29.63
CA ASP A 479 -2.24 -11.99 -28.84
C ASP A 479 -2.33 -11.76 -27.32
N VAL A 480 -2.13 -10.55 -26.87
CA VAL A 480 -2.29 -10.13 -25.45
C VAL A 480 -3.52 -9.26 -25.26
N VAL A 481 -3.69 -8.29 -26.16
CA VAL A 481 -4.74 -7.25 -26.04
C VAL A 481 -5.95 -7.49 -26.94
N GLY A 482 -5.97 -8.58 -27.66
CA GLY A 482 -6.94 -8.90 -28.72
C GLY A 482 -8.38 -8.43 -28.46
N GLY A 483 -8.87 -7.53 -29.31
CA GLY A 483 -10.23 -7.03 -29.26
C GLY A 483 -10.54 -6.00 -28.17
N LEU A 484 -9.56 -5.63 -27.32
CA LEU A 484 -9.73 -4.57 -26.34
C LEU A 484 -9.61 -3.19 -26.99
N TYR A 485 -10.49 -2.28 -26.59
CA TYR A 485 -10.50 -0.88 -27.00
C TYR A 485 -10.40 0.02 -25.76
N SER A 486 -9.80 1.20 -25.92
CA SER A 486 -9.86 2.23 -24.90
C SER A 486 -11.17 3.02 -24.98
N PRO A 487 -11.58 3.72 -23.91
CA PRO A 487 -12.74 4.60 -23.93
C PRO A 487 -12.66 5.67 -25.04
N GLU A 488 -11.47 6.24 -25.20
CA GLU A 488 -11.18 7.29 -26.19
C GLU A 488 -11.42 6.75 -27.60
N GLU A 489 -10.95 5.54 -27.92
CA GLU A 489 -11.13 4.92 -29.23
C GLU A 489 -12.61 4.69 -29.58
N MET A 490 -13.39 4.30 -28.59
CA MET A 490 -14.83 4.08 -28.78
C MET A 490 -15.60 5.39 -28.97
N ILE A 491 -15.16 6.46 -28.29
CA ILE A 491 -15.73 7.81 -28.46
C ILE A 491 -15.33 8.39 -29.81
N ASP A 492 -14.07 8.19 -30.22
CA ASP A 492 -13.51 8.70 -31.48
C ASP A 492 -14.11 7.98 -32.70
N ALA A 493 -14.51 6.71 -32.56
CA ALA A 493 -15.15 5.93 -33.64
C ALA A 493 -16.46 6.57 -34.09
N ASP A 494 -17.20 7.25 -33.18
CA ASP A 494 -18.43 7.97 -33.50
C ASP A 494 -18.21 9.34 -34.16
N ALA A 495 -17.00 9.89 -34.02
CA ALA A 495 -16.66 11.19 -34.62
C ALA A 495 -16.29 11.08 -36.11
N ARG A 496 -16.08 9.87 -36.63
CA ARG A 496 -15.80 9.67 -38.06
C ARG A 496 -17.09 9.94 -38.86
N PRO A 497 -17.08 10.88 -39.84
CA PRO A 497 -18.18 10.99 -40.76
C PRO A 497 -18.35 9.65 -41.48
N GLU A 498 -19.61 9.15 -41.58
CA GLU A 498 -19.91 7.98 -42.37
C GLU A 498 -19.24 8.14 -43.75
N ARG A 499 -18.33 7.22 -44.07
CA ARG A 499 -17.81 7.15 -45.42
C ARG A 499 -19.02 6.87 -46.31
N ALA A 500 -19.39 7.89 -47.08
CA ALA A 500 -20.36 7.70 -48.11
C ALA A 500 -19.93 6.51 -48.96
N ALA A 501 -20.86 5.54 -49.08
CA ALA A 501 -20.70 4.30 -49.83
C ALA A 501 -20.55 4.59 -51.31
#